data_119744e330c5a62db2937d4729cc662a
#
_entry.id   119744e330c5a62db2937d4729cc662a
#
_cell.length_a   1.000
_cell.length_b   1.000
_cell.length_c   1.000
_cell.angle_alpha   90.00
_cell.angle_beta   90.00
_cell.angle_gamma   90.00
#
_symmetry.space_group_name_H-M   'P 1'
#
loop_
_entity.id
_entity.type
_entity.pdbx_description
1 polymer ?
#
loop_
_entity_poly.entity_id
_entity_poly.type
_entity_poly.pdbx_seq_one_letter_code
_entity_poly.pdbx_strand_id
1 'polypeptide(L)'
;MAVELEERVTHESQAVLEAARAAAAANQLPYAGGVSPSDAFALLESGSAVLVDVRTAEERKFVGYVPGSVHVAWATGTSLTRNPRFVRELEAKTGKDAVVLLLCRSGNRSALAAEAAAKAGFTQVFNVLEGFE
;
A
#
# COMPACT_ATOMS: atom_id res chain seq x y z
N MET A 1 13.25 28.22 -3.27
CA MET A 1 12.21 27.75 -4.20
C MET A 1 12.04 26.24 -4.17
N ALA A 2 13.09 25.46 -4.36
CA ALA A 2 13.01 24.00 -4.26
C ALA A 2 12.56 23.53 -2.88
N VAL A 3 13.03 24.18 -1.81
CA VAL A 3 12.69 23.84 -0.43
C VAL A 3 11.20 24.08 -0.16
N GLU A 4 10.64 25.18 -0.66
CA GLU A 4 9.21 25.46 -0.49
C GLU A 4 8.33 24.44 -1.19
N LEU A 5 8.74 23.98 -2.38
CA LEU A 5 8.01 22.97 -3.12
C LEU A 5 8.04 21.63 -2.41
N GLU A 6 9.19 21.23 -1.86
CA GLU A 6 9.34 20.00 -1.11
C GLU A 6 8.49 20.01 0.16
N GLU A 7 8.48 21.13 0.88
CA GLU A 7 7.67 21.28 2.08
C GLU A 7 6.18 21.19 1.75
N ARG A 8 5.74 21.82 0.65
CA ARG A 8 4.35 21.78 0.23
C ARG A 8 3.89 20.37 -0.12
N VAL A 9 4.72 19.63 -0.87
CA VAL A 9 4.42 18.24 -1.24
C VAL A 9 4.33 17.38 0.01
N THR A 10 5.24 17.58 0.98
CA THR A 10 5.21 16.84 2.24
C THR A 10 3.94 17.14 3.05
N HIS A 11 3.52 18.40 3.10
CA HIS A 11 2.28 18.79 3.79
C HIS A 11 1.04 18.17 3.15
N GLU A 12 0.95 18.20 1.82
CA GLU A 12 -0.17 17.60 1.11
C GLU A 12 -0.21 16.09 1.33
N SER A 13 0.95 15.43 1.29
CA SER A 13 1.05 13.99 1.54
C SER A 13 0.62 13.63 2.95
N GLN A 14 1.05 14.42 3.95
CA GLN A 14 0.65 14.20 5.34
C GLN A 14 -0.84 14.41 5.54
N ALA A 15 -1.42 15.42 4.90
CA ALA A 15 -2.86 15.67 5.00
C ALA A 15 -3.68 14.51 4.46
N VAL A 16 -3.26 13.92 3.34
CA VAL A 16 -3.91 12.75 2.76
C VAL A 16 -3.84 11.56 3.73
N LEU A 17 -2.66 11.30 4.28
CA LEU A 17 -2.48 10.17 5.21
C LEU A 17 -3.25 10.39 6.51
N GLU A 18 -3.26 11.61 7.04
CA GLU A 18 -4.02 11.92 8.26
C GLU A 18 -5.52 11.75 8.06
N ALA A 19 -6.04 12.19 6.92
CA ALA A 19 -7.45 12.00 6.58
C ALA A 19 -7.79 10.51 6.47
N ALA A 20 -6.91 9.72 5.86
CA ALA A 20 -7.08 8.28 5.75
C ALA A 20 -7.10 7.61 7.13
N ARG A 21 -6.20 8.01 8.02
CA ARG A 21 -6.15 7.49 9.39
C ARG A 21 -7.39 7.85 10.19
N ALA A 22 -7.87 9.08 10.06
CA ALA A 22 -9.09 9.52 10.74
C ALA A 22 -10.30 8.72 10.30
N ALA A 23 -10.45 8.49 9.00
CA ALA A 23 -11.54 7.68 8.46
C ALA A 23 -11.41 6.22 8.92
N ALA A 24 -10.21 5.68 8.98
CA ALA A 24 -9.97 4.32 9.45
C ALA A 24 -10.36 4.17 10.92
N ALA A 25 -9.99 5.14 11.76
CA ALA A 25 -10.34 5.12 13.17
C ALA A 25 -11.85 5.21 13.36
N ALA A 26 -12.53 6.07 12.59
CA ALA A 26 -13.98 6.21 12.65
C ALA A 26 -14.70 4.93 12.23
N ASN A 27 -14.12 4.16 11.30
CA ASN A 27 -14.68 2.90 10.79
C ASN A 27 -14.09 1.66 11.46
N GLN A 28 -13.22 1.85 12.45
CA GLN A 28 -12.58 0.76 13.20
C GLN A 28 -11.82 -0.22 12.30
N LEU A 29 -11.10 0.30 11.31
CA LEU A 29 -10.32 -0.54 10.42
C LEU A 29 -9.08 -1.12 11.14
N PRO A 30 -8.69 -2.36 10.84
CA PRO A 30 -7.54 -3.01 11.49
C PRO A 30 -6.18 -2.63 10.90
N TYR A 31 -6.13 -1.57 10.09
CA TYR A 31 -4.89 -1.04 9.53
C TYR A 31 -5.00 0.50 9.45
N ALA A 32 -3.92 1.17 9.03
CA ALA A 32 -3.83 2.62 9.15
C ALA A 32 -4.88 3.39 8.35
N GLY A 33 -5.30 2.87 7.20
CA GLY A 33 -6.38 3.50 6.43
C GLY A 33 -6.42 3.07 4.98
N GLY A 34 -7.35 3.66 4.23
CA GLY A 34 -7.49 3.46 2.79
C GLY A 34 -7.23 4.75 2.04
N VAL A 35 -6.62 4.65 0.87
CA VAL A 35 -6.38 5.80 -0.01
C VAL A 35 -6.91 5.51 -1.41
N SER A 36 -7.35 6.55 -2.11
CA SER A 36 -7.79 6.39 -3.50
C SER A 36 -6.61 6.09 -4.42
N PRO A 37 -6.84 5.52 -5.61
CA PRO A 37 -5.76 5.33 -6.58
C PRO A 37 -5.02 6.61 -6.93
N SER A 38 -5.73 7.74 -7.09
CA SER A 38 -5.08 9.01 -7.42
C SER A 38 -4.24 9.53 -6.27
N ASP A 39 -4.68 9.40 -5.02
CA ASP A 39 -3.89 9.77 -3.85
C ASP A 39 -2.67 8.86 -3.70
N ALA A 40 -2.85 7.55 -3.94
CA ALA A 40 -1.75 6.60 -3.90
C ALA A 40 -0.67 6.96 -4.92
N PHE A 41 -1.07 7.31 -6.13
CA PHE A 41 -0.14 7.70 -7.19
C PHE A 41 0.63 8.97 -6.81
N ALA A 42 -0.06 9.96 -6.25
CA ALA A 42 0.58 11.20 -5.80
C ALA A 42 1.59 10.93 -4.68
N LEU A 43 1.25 10.06 -3.72
CA LEU A 43 2.16 9.67 -2.64
C LEU A 43 3.40 8.94 -3.18
N LEU A 44 3.20 8.07 -4.17
CA LEU A 44 4.31 7.36 -4.81
C LEU A 44 5.24 8.34 -5.54
N GLU A 45 4.69 9.23 -6.35
CA GLU A 45 5.48 10.19 -7.11
C GLU A 45 6.27 11.16 -6.23
N SER A 46 5.68 11.57 -5.11
CA SER A 46 6.35 12.48 -4.18
C SER A 46 7.43 11.80 -3.33
N GLY A 47 7.55 10.47 -3.42
CA GLY A 47 8.49 9.71 -2.59
C GLY A 47 8.04 9.57 -1.14
N SER A 48 6.78 9.89 -0.84
CA SER A 48 6.25 9.84 0.53
C SER A 48 5.85 8.44 0.97
N ALA A 49 5.70 7.51 0.03
CA ALA A 49 5.23 6.16 0.33
C ALA A 49 5.83 5.15 -0.65
N VAL A 50 5.85 3.89 -0.24
CA VAL A 50 6.23 2.75 -1.07
C VAL A 50 4.96 2.06 -1.52
N LEU A 51 4.79 1.88 -2.83
CA LEU A 51 3.65 1.14 -3.37
C LEU A 51 4.05 -0.32 -3.52
N VAL A 52 3.31 -1.20 -2.86
CA VAL A 52 3.56 -2.64 -2.89
C VAL A 52 2.39 -3.34 -3.57
N ASP A 53 2.68 -4.03 -4.67
CA ASP A 53 1.71 -4.81 -5.42
C ASP A 53 1.63 -6.20 -4.78
N VAL A 54 0.46 -6.56 -4.26
CA VAL A 54 0.26 -7.84 -3.59
C VAL A 54 -0.38 -8.89 -4.50
N ARG A 55 -0.53 -8.57 -5.79
CA ARG A 55 -1.07 -9.51 -6.79
C ARG A 55 -0.06 -10.62 -7.08
N THR A 56 -0.50 -11.63 -7.85
CA THR A 56 0.39 -12.70 -8.27
C THR A 56 1.38 -12.20 -9.33
N ALA A 57 2.49 -12.94 -9.49
CA ALA A 57 3.46 -12.64 -10.54
C ALA A 57 2.84 -12.72 -11.93
N GLU A 58 1.92 -13.67 -12.12
CA GLU A 58 1.21 -13.87 -13.38
C GLU A 58 0.34 -12.66 -13.72
N GLU A 59 -0.36 -12.09 -12.74
CA GLU A 59 -1.16 -10.89 -12.95
C GLU A 59 -0.29 -9.71 -13.37
N ARG A 60 0.88 -9.54 -12.73
CA ARG A 60 1.82 -8.48 -13.13
C ARG A 60 2.31 -8.66 -14.56
N LYS A 61 2.59 -9.89 -14.94
CA LYS A 61 3.10 -10.22 -16.27
C LYS A 61 2.06 -10.04 -17.37
N PHE A 62 0.83 -10.52 -17.14
CA PHE A 62 -0.19 -10.60 -18.19
C PHE A 62 -1.17 -9.42 -18.17
N VAL A 63 -1.41 -8.81 -17.03
CA VAL A 63 -2.33 -7.67 -16.91
C VAL A 63 -1.58 -6.34 -16.88
N GLY A 64 -0.34 -6.36 -16.40
CA GLY A 64 0.48 -5.17 -16.26
C GLY A 64 0.68 -4.81 -14.80
N TYR A 65 1.50 -3.78 -14.55
CA TYR A 65 1.80 -3.32 -13.20
C TYR A 65 2.17 -1.83 -13.21
N VAL A 66 2.14 -1.21 -12.04
CA VAL A 66 2.50 0.20 -11.89
C VAL A 66 4.02 0.32 -11.82
N PRO A 67 4.66 1.09 -12.73
CA PRO A 67 6.11 1.32 -12.66
C PRO A 67 6.50 1.89 -11.29
N GLY A 68 7.59 1.39 -10.75
CA GLY A 68 8.06 1.80 -9.43
C GLY A 68 7.44 1.04 -8.28
N SER A 69 6.43 0.19 -8.52
CA SER A 69 5.86 -0.63 -7.46
C SER A 69 6.77 -1.81 -7.12
N VAL A 70 6.80 -2.16 -5.83
CA VAL A 70 7.51 -3.33 -5.32
C VAL A 70 6.55 -4.51 -5.32
N HIS A 71 7.02 -5.71 -5.63
CA HIS A 71 6.16 -6.89 -5.65
C HIS A 71 6.39 -7.77 -4.43
N VAL A 72 5.34 -7.95 -3.64
CA VAL A 72 5.29 -8.95 -2.55
C VAL A 72 3.92 -9.61 -2.62
N ALA A 73 3.85 -10.83 -3.12
CA ALA A 73 2.57 -11.51 -3.34
C ALA A 73 1.88 -11.88 -2.02
N TRP A 74 0.60 -11.54 -1.91
CA TRP A 74 -0.24 -12.00 -0.79
C TRP A 74 -0.60 -13.48 -0.98
N ALA A 75 -0.86 -13.87 -2.22
CA ALA A 75 -1.16 -15.25 -2.58
C ALA A 75 -0.47 -15.56 -3.90
N THR A 76 -0.20 -16.83 -4.17
CA THR A 76 0.54 -17.26 -5.35
C THR A 76 -0.22 -18.31 -6.14
N GLY A 77 0.15 -18.44 -7.43
CA GLY A 77 -0.42 -19.42 -8.33
C GLY A 77 -1.83 -19.08 -8.78
N THR A 78 -2.39 -19.92 -9.65
CA THR A 78 -3.75 -19.73 -10.17
C THR A 78 -4.81 -20.07 -9.13
N SER A 79 -4.49 -20.89 -8.14
CA SER A 79 -5.39 -21.23 -7.04
C SER A 79 -5.37 -20.22 -5.90
N LEU A 80 -4.54 -19.17 -6.01
CA LEU A 80 -4.41 -18.10 -5.02
C LEU A 80 -4.12 -18.65 -3.61
N THR A 81 -3.13 -19.53 -3.52
CA THR A 81 -2.67 -20.05 -2.24
C THR A 81 -1.94 -18.95 -1.49
N ARG A 82 -2.36 -18.68 -0.25
CA ARG A 82 -1.78 -17.63 0.57
C ARG A 82 -0.27 -17.83 0.75
N ASN A 83 0.49 -16.73 0.62
CA ASN A 83 1.94 -16.73 0.83
C ASN A 83 2.25 -16.62 2.33
N PRO A 84 2.75 -17.69 2.97
CA PRO A 84 3.02 -17.65 4.41
C PRO A 84 4.19 -16.75 4.78
N ARG A 85 4.97 -16.31 3.80
CA ARG A 85 6.12 -15.42 4.01
C ARG A 85 5.82 -13.96 3.71
N PHE A 86 4.55 -13.61 3.49
CA PHE A 86 4.18 -12.27 3.05
C PHE A 86 4.75 -11.18 3.98
N VAL A 87 4.50 -11.29 5.28
CA VAL A 87 4.94 -10.28 6.25
C VAL A 87 6.47 -10.18 6.28
N ARG A 88 7.15 -11.31 6.26
CA ARG A 88 8.62 -11.34 6.25
C ARG A 88 9.19 -10.68 5.00
N GLU A 89 8.62 -11.01 3.84
CA GLU A 89 9.05 -10.42 2.57
C GLU A 89 8.77 -8.92 2.52
N LEU A 90 7.62 -8.51 3.04
CA LEU A 90 7.24 -7.10 3.09
C LEU A 90 8.23 -6.31 3.97
N GLU A 91 8.54 -6.82 5.15
CA GLU A 91 9.49 -6.19 6.05
C GLU A 91 10.88 -6.06 5.40
N ALA A 92 11.33 -7.10 4.71
CA ALA A 92 12.63 -7.07 4.04
C ALA A 92 12.69 -6.02 2.94
N LYS A 93 11.56 -5.74 2.29
CA LYS A 93 11.50 -4.79 1.17
C LYS A 93 11.23 -3.35 1.59
N THR A 94 10.51 -3.13 2.67
CA THR A 94 10.06 -1.78 3.05
C THR A 94 10.50 -1.36 4.45
N GLY A 95 10.68 -2.30 5.37
CA GLY A 95 10.78 -2.00 6.80
C GLY A 95 9.40 -1.74 7.41
N LYS A 96 9.29 -1.84 8.73
CA LYS A 96 7.99 -1.68 9.42
C LYS A 96 7.59 -0.23 9.64
N ASP A 97 8.53 0.71 9.55
CA ASP A 97 8.29 2.13 9.80
C ASP A 97 7.93 2.92 8.54
N ALA A 98 8.09 2.32 7.37
CA ALA A 98 7.78 3.00 6.12
C ALA A 98 6.28 3.18 5.93
N VAL A 99 5.90 4.22 5.18
CA VAL A 99 4.53 4.37 4.71
C VAL A 99 4.35 3.43 3.54
N VAL A 100 3.52 2.40 3.71
CA VAL A 100 3.33 1.33 2.74
C VAL A 100 1.91 1.38 2.20
N LEU A 101 1.78 1.40 0.89
CA LEU A 101 0.49 1.36 0.20
C LEU A 101 0.38 -0.01 -0.49
N LEU A 102 -0.63 -0.79 -0.11
CA LEU A 102 -0.82 -2.13 -0.67
C LEU A 102 -1.87 -2.10 -1.77
N LEU A 103 -1.50 -2.60 -2.94
CA LEU A 103 -2.31 -2.58 -4.15
C LEU A 103 -2.64 -4.00 -4.61
N CYS A 104 -3.92 -4.26 -4.88
CA CYS A 104 -4.33 -5.47 -5.58
C CYS A 104 -5.27 -5.08 -6.73
N ARG A 105 -6.03 -6.02 -7.25
CA ARG A 105 -6.93 -5.74 -8.38
C ARG A 105 -8.15 -4.92 -7.97
N SER A 106 -8.80 -5.29 -6.86
CA SER A 106 -10.07 -4.67 -6.45
C SER A 106 -10.05 -4.07 -5.04
N GLY A 107 -8.93 -4.17 -4.33
CA GLY A 107 -8.80 -3.71 -2.96
C GLY A 107 -9.08 -4.77 -1.89
N ASN A 108 -9.56 -5.96 -2.27
CA ASN A 108 -9.92 -7.01 -1.30
C ASN A 108 -8.71 -7.76 -0.73
N ARG A 109 -7.83 -8.24 -1.60
CA ARG A 109 -6.61 -8.93 -1.17
C ARG A 109 -5.68 -8.01 -0.41
N SER A 110 -5.57 -6.77 -0.87
CA SER A 110 -4.73 -5.78 -0.21
C SER A 110 -5.27 -5.38 1.16
N ALA A 111 -6.58 -5.38 1.36
CA ALA A 111 -7.17 -5.15 2.68
C ALA A 111 -6.79 -6.26 3.66
N LEU A 112 -6.86 -7.52 3.24
CA LEU A 112 -6.45 -8.65 4.06
C LEU A 112 -4.95 -8.61 4.37
N ALA A 113 -4.16 -8.25 3.36
CA ALA A 113 -2.70 -8.10 3.52
C ALA A 113 -2.37 -6.95 4.49
N ALA A 114 -3.09 -5.84 4.39
CA ALA A 114 -2.90 -4.70 5.28
C ALA A 114 -3.21 -5.06 6.74
N GLU A 115 -4.28 -5.83 6.96
CA GLU A 115 -4.62 -6.31 8.29
C GLU A 115 -3.51 -7.20 8.87
N ALA A 116 -3.00 -8.15 8.08
CA ALA A 116 -1.92 -9.03 8.50
C ALA A 116 -0.65 -8.24 8.83
N ALA A 117 -0.30 -7.25 8.00
CA ALA A 117 0.87 -6.40 8.23
C ALA A 117 0.69 -5.57 9.51
N ALA A 118 -0.48 -4.98 9.72
CA ALA A 118 -0.75 -4.18 10.92
C ALA A 118 -0.61 -5.03 12.18
N LYS A 119 -1.12 -6.25 12.17
CA LYS A 119 -0.98 -7.18 13.30
C LYS A 119 0.47 -7.54 13.57
N ALA A 120 1.32 -7.49 12.57
CA ALA A 120 2.75 -7.79 12.68
C ALA A 120 3.60 -6.57 13.08
N GLY A 121 2.98 -5.41 13.27
CA GLY A 121 3.68 -4.22 13.75
C GLY A 121 3.92 -3.12 12.72
N PHE A 122 3.39 -3.25 11.51
CA PHE A 122 3.45 -2.18 10.51
C PHE A 122 2.47 -1.09 10.91
N THR A 123 2.96 0.09 11.27
CA THR A 123 2.13 1.18 11.80
C THR A 123 1.53 2.08 10.74
N GLN A 124 2.10 2.07 9.54
CA GLN A 124 1.72 2.96 8.45
C GLN A 124 1.41 2.20 7.19
N VAL A 125 0.58 1.15 7.30
CA VAL A 125 0.16 0.36 6.14
C VAL A 125 -1.26 0.76 5.74
N PHE A 126 -1.42 1.10 4.45
CA PHE A 126 -2.67 1.60 3.88
C PHE A 126 -3.10 0.70 2.72
N ASN A 127 -4.40 0.57 2.55
CA ASN A 127 -4.99 -0.15 1.44
C ASN A 127 -5.32 0.82 0.31
N VAL A 128 -4.90 0.51 -0.92
CA VAL A 128 -5.32 1.28 -2.09
C VAL A 128 -6.73 0.81 -2.47
N LEU A 129 -7.69 1.71 -2.32
CA LEU A 129 -9.10 1.42 -2.61
C LEU A 129 -9.30 1.26 -4.11
N GLU A 130 -10.18 0.32 -4.51
CA GLU A 130 -10.46 0.00 -5.92
C GLU A 130 -9.29 -0.62 -6.69
N GLY A 131 -8.09 -0.56 -6.16
CA GLY A 131 -6.94 -1.28 -6.71
C GLY A 131 -6.54 -0.91 -8.13
N PHE A 132 -6.11 -1.93 -8.90
CA PHE A 132 -5.53 -1.76 -10.23
C PHE A 132 -6.57 -1.74 -11.36
N GLU A 133 -7.82 -1.88 -11.04
CA GLU A 133 -8.85 -1.83 -12.09
C GLU A 133 -8.95 -0.43 -12.75
#